data_e17844049c58b334c1254258f21be755
#
_entry.id   e17844049c58b334c1254258f21be755
#
_cell.length_a   1.000
_cell.length_b   1.000
_cell.length_c   1.000
_cell.angle_alpha   90.00
_cell.angle_beta   90.00
_cell.angle_gamma   90.00
#
_symmetry.space_group_name_H-M   'P 1'
#
loop_
_entity.id
_entity.type
_entity.pdbx_description
1 polymer ?
#
loop_
_entity_poly.entity_id
_entity_poly.type
_entity_poly.pdbx_seq_one_letter_code
_entity_poly.pdbx_strand_id
1 'polypeptide(L)'
;MIRVKYNLDTKQVLGNYPPNINYPSITIDEENKTITDSSGTFPYIEITKEQHEANIGKNMVVINDNYQEYIKTNAELLQEAKDAKIKELEIFHESDSARILTINEKFQVNTNYETTRKWFNEIIDDLKNEAYVTGTSYKTVTFDWEISTGVWIPLNLEQLCQFKYAVFNITKTNFKQYRAHIKAIEALSSVEDVNSYDFTQGYLLDNQLTFDL
;
A
#
# COMPACT_ATOMS: atom_id res chain seq x y z
N MET A 1 9.72 -24.80 -36.90
CA MET A 1 9.78 -23.41 -36.39
C MET A 1 8.55 -23.12 -35.53
N ILE A 2 8.70 -22.40 -34.46
CA ILE A 2 7.61 -21.93 -33.59
C ILE A 2 7.49 -20.43 -33.78
N ARG A 3 6.28 -19.92 -34.01
CA ARG A 3 6.04 -18.48 -34.12
C ARG A 3 5.85 -17.89 -32.75
N VAL A 4 6.63 -16.89 -32.41
CA VAL A 4 6.62 -16.19 -31.12
C VAL A 4 6.03 -14.80 -31.31
N LYS A 5 4.80 -14.61 -30.85
CA LYS A 5 4.12 -13.30 -30.82
C LYS A 5 4.72 -12.42 -29.73
N TYR A 6 4.99 -11.15 -30.02
CA TYR A 6 5.53 -10.23 -29.05
C TYR A 6 4.91 -8.82 -29.18
N ASN A 7 4.98 -8.05 -28.11
CA ASN A 7 4.58 -6.64 -28.10
C ASN A 7 5.68 -5.79 -28.72
N LEU A 8 5.34 -4.96 -29.69
CA LEU A 8 6.32 -4.14 -30.41
C LEU A 8 7.00 -3.10 -29.52
N ASP A 9 6.27 -2.53 -28.57
CA ASP A 9 6.77 -1.46 -27.70
C ASP A 9 7.58 -2.02 -26.53
N THR A 10 7.02 -2.98 -25.81
CA THR A 10 7.64 -3.58 -24.61
C THR A 10 8.63 -4.69 -24.93
N LYS A 11 8.60 -5.22 -26.16
CA LYS A 11 9.39 -6.38 -26.63
C LYS A 11 9.06 -7.71 -25.90
N GLN A 12 8.11 -7.72 -24.98
CA GLN A 12 7.72 -8.91 -24.24
C GLN A 12 7.04 -9.95 -25.13
N VAL A 13 7.35 -11.21 -24.88
CA VAL A 13 6.68 -12.36 -25.52
C VAL A 13 5.26 -12.49 -24.98
N LEU A 14 4.29 -12.51 -25.87
CA LEU A 14 2.87 -12.62 -25.57
C LEU A 14 2.30 -14.04 -25.77
N GLY A 15 2.97 -14.83 -26.59
CA GLY A 15 2.51 -16.20 -26.87
C GLY A 15 3.40 -16.94 -27.86
N ASN A 16 3.32 -18.28 -27.84
CA ASN A 16 4.04 -19.19 -28.70
C ASN A 16 3.05 -20.04 -29.50
N TYR A 17 3.25 -20.11 -30.81
CA TYR A 17 2.33 -20.79 -31.74
C TYR A 17 3.06 -21.86 -32.54
N PRO A 18 3.07 -23.13 -32.05
CA PRO A 18 3.59 -24.27 -32.81
C PRO A 18 2.86 -24.47 -34.14
N PRO A 19 3.55 -24.82 -35.24
CA PRO A 19 2.95 -24.91 -36.58
C PRO A 19 1.95 -26.06 -36.75
N ASN A 20 2.00 -27.07 -35.88
CA ASN A 20 1.18 -28.27 -36.00
C ASN A 20 -0.16 -28.17 -35.25
N ILE A 21 -0.47 -27.01 -34.67
CA ILE A 21 -1.71 -26.79 -33.93
C ILE A 21 -2.60 -25.88 -34.77
N ASN A 22 -3.85 -26.28 -34.97
CA ASN A 22 -4.86 -25.46 -35.61
C ASN A 22 -5.42 -24.47 -34.56
N TYR A 23 -5.30 -23.17 -34.81
CA TYR A 23 -5.81 -22.09 -33.99
C TYR A 23 -6.97 -21.41 -34.70
N PRO A 24 -8.23 -21.84 -34.53
CA PRO A 24 -9.37 -21.37 -35.34
C PRO A 24 -9.68 -19.88 -35.20
N SER A 25 -9.21 -19.25 -34.14
CA SER A 25 -9.39 -17.82 -33.84
C SER A 25 -8.17 -16.97 -34.13
N ILE A 26 -7.19 -17.49 -34.87
CA ILE A 26 -5.93 -16.78 -35.13
C ILE A 26 -5.71 -16.68 -36.63
N THR A 27 -5.37 -15.49 -37.11
CA THR A 27 -4.93 -15.25 -38.48
C THR A 27 -3.42 -14.98 -38.48
N ILE A 28 -2.69 -15.69 -39.32
CA ILE A 28 -1.24 -15.52 -39.52
C ILE A 28 -1.01 -14.93 -40.89
N ASP A 29 -0.38 -13.76 -40.92
CA ASP A 29 0.10 -13.11 -42.12
C ASP A 29 1.60 -13.35 -42.23
N GLU A 30 2.00 -14.24 -43.13
CA GLU A 30 3.40 -14.64 -43.32
C GLU A 30 4.21 -13.57 -44.07
N GLU A 31 3.57 -12.77 -44.92
CA GLU A 31 4.22 -11.70 -45.68
C GLU A 31 4.62 -10.55 -44.74
N ASN A 32 3.71 -10.13 -43.89
CA ASN A 32 3.97 -9.03 -42.96
C ASN A 32 4.49 -9.49 -41.58
N LYS A 33 4.71 -10.81 -41.40
CA LYS A 33 5.17 -11.42 -40.12
C LYS A 33 4.31 -11.00 -38.93
N THR A 34 2.98 -11.07 -39.08
CA THR A 34 2.03 -10.72 -38.01
C THR A 34 1.09 -11.86 -37.65
N ILE A 35 0.67 -11.90 -36.38
CA ILE A 35 -0.35 -12.76 -35.83
C ILE A 35 -1.49 -11.88 -35.31
N THR A 36 -2.71 -12.13 -35.78
CA THR A 36 -3.93 -11.47 -35.29
C THR A 36 -4.77 -12.45 -34.49
N ASP A 37 -5.16 -12.06 -33.29
CA ASP A 37 -6.09 -12.78 -32.41
C ASP A 37 -7.07 -11.81 -31.74
N SER A 38 -7.83 -12.26 -30.75
CA SER A 38 -8.81 -11.45 -30.02
C SER A 38 -8.22 -10.25 -29.27
N SER A 39 -6.91 -10.22 -29.04
CA SER A 39 -6.19 -9.13 -28.37
C SER A 39 -5.61 -8.10 -29.35
N GLY A 40 -5.62 -8.38 -30.64
CA GLY A 40 -5.09 -7.49 -31.68
C GLY A 40 -4.14 -8.13 -32.67
N THR A 41 -3.46 -7.30 -33.46
CA THR A 41 -2.45 -7.72 -34.43
C THR A 41 -1.05 -7.40 -33.88
N PHE A 42 -0.19 -8.41 -33.84
CA PHE A 42 1.16 -8.33 -33.25
C PHE A 42 2.20 -8.91 -34.18
N PRO A 43 3.43 -8.41 -34.20
CA PRO A 43 4.54 -9.03 -34.91
C PRO A 43 4.91 -10.37 -34.29
N TYR A 44 5.51 -11.24 -35.11
CA TYR A 44 6.10 -12.48 -34.63
C TYR A 44 7.49 -12.72 -35.22
N ILE A 45 8.29 -13.50 -34.50
CA ILE A 45 9.51 -14.12 -35.03
C ILE A 45 9.35 -15.64 -35.05
N GLU A 46 10.21 -16.32 -35.82
CA GLU A 46 10.29 -17.77 -35.86
C GLU A 46 11.50 -18.27 -35.09
N ILE A 47 11.30 -19.19 -34.16
CA ILE A 47 12.36 -19.82 -33.39
C ILE A 47 12.35 -21.34 -33.62
N THR A 48 13.46 -22.00 -33.31
CA THR A 48 13.52 -23.47 -33.35
C THR A 48 12.82 -24.08 -32.13
N LYS A 49 12.52 -25.37 -32.20
CA LYS A 49 11.98 -26.13 -31.08
C LYS A 49 12.96 -26.15 -29.91
N GLU A 50 14.24 -26.32 -30.18
CA GLU A 50 15.32 -26.35 -29.20
C GLU A 50 15.42 -25.00 -28.47
N GLN A 51 15.34 -23.88 -29.20
CA GLN A 51 15.30 -22.54 -28.60
C GLN A 51 14.09 -22.34 -27.69
N HIS A 52 12.93 -22.85 -28.09
CA HIS A 52 11.72 -22.79 -27.26
C HIS A 52 11.88 -23.63 -25.98
N GLU A 53 12.29 -24.90 -26.11
CA GLU A 53 12.44 -25.82 -24.98
C GLU A 53 13.49 -25.31 -23.96
N ALA A 54 14.61 -24.76 -24.43
CA ALA A 54 15.65 -24.19 -23.57
C ALA A 54 15.21 -22.96 -22.74
N ASN A 55 14.09 -22.35 -23.11
CA ASN A 55 13.60 -21.10 -22.52
C ASN A 55 12.22 -21.22 -21.87
N ILE A 56 11.69 -22.43 -21.69
CA ILE A 56 10.45 -22.66 -20.95
C ILE A 56 10.63 -22.20 -19.50
N GLY A 57 9.70 -21.40 -19.02
CA GLY A 57 9.69 -20.86 -17.66
C GLY A 57 10.55 -19.63 -17.44
N LYS A 58 11.24 -19.12 -18.48
CA LYS A 58 11.99 -17.88 -18.43
C LYS A 58 11.14 -16.70 -18.93
N ASN A 59 11.49 -15.51 -18.48
CA ASN A 59 10.90 -14.29 -18.99
C ASN A 59 11.61 -13.90 -20.30
N MET A 60 10.93 -14.04 -21.43
CA MET A 60 11.53 -13.87 -22.75
C MET A 60 11.10 -12.60 -23.43
N VAL A 61 12.03 -11.99 -24.17
CA VAL A 61 11.81 -10.80 -25.00
C VAL A 61 12.35 -10.99 -26.40
N VAL A 62 11.86 -10.17 -27.33
CA VAL A 62 12.36 -10.10 -28.71
C VAL A 62 13.02 -8.73 -28.93
N ILE A 63 14.34 -8.73 -29.06
CA ILE A 63 15.12 -7.51 -29.30
C ILE A 63 15.90 -7.71 -30.60
N ASN A 64 15.70 -6.80 -31.56
CA ASN A 64 16.32 -6.86 -32.87
C ASN A 64 16.18 -8.26 -33.56
N ASP A 65 14.95 -8.78 -33.54
CA ASP A 65 14.56 -10.10 -34.03
C ASP A 65 15.26 -11.29 -33.35
N ASN A 66 15.89 -11.05 -32.19
CA ASN A 66 16.47 -12.12 -31.37
C ASN A 66 15.56 -12.47 -30.18
N TYR A 67 15.28 -13.76 -30.04
CA TYR A 67 14.58 -14.33 -28.90
C TYR A 67 15.58 -14.59 -27.77
N GLN A 68 15.49 -13.83 -26.70
CA GLN A 68 16.44 -13.90 -25.58
C GLN A 68 15.77 -13.76 -24.24
N GLU A 69 16.44 -14.22 -23.20
CA GLU A 69 15.98 -14.04 -21.82
C GLU A 69 16.07 -12.58 -21.42
N TYR A 70 14.98 -12.05 -20.85
CA TYR A 70 14.97 -10.72 -20.27
C TYR A 70 15.68 -10.74 -18.91
N ILE A 71 16.80 -10.07 -18.86
CA ILE A 71 17.53 -9.85 -17.60
C ILE A 71 17.22 -8.43 -17.15
N LYS A 72 16.62 -8.32 -15.96
CA LYS A 72 16.33 -7.02 -15.36
C LYS A 72 17.61 -6.21 -15.18
N THR A 73 17.53 -4.95 -15.50
CA THR A 73 18.62 -4.01 -15.24
C THR A 73 18.72 -3.71 -13.72
N ASN A 74 19.87 -3.23 -13.28
CA ASN A 74 20.05 -2.79 -11.89
C ASN A 74 19.05 -1.68 -11.50
N ALA A 75 18.67 -0.83 -12.44
CA ALA A 75 17.67 0.22 -12.22
C ALA A 75 16.26 -0.36 -11.96
N GLU A 76 15.87 -1.39 -12.72
CA GLU A 76 14.59 -2.08 -12.53
C GLU A 76 14.56 -2.84 -11.20
N LEU A 77 15.64 -3.55 -10.87
CA LEU A 77 15.75 -4.24 -9.58
C LEU A 77 15.69 -3.25 -8.41
N LEU A 78 16.34 -2.10 -8.54
CA LEU A 78 16.29 -1.05 -7.51
C LEU A 78 14.87 -0.47 -7.38
N GLN A 79 14.19 -0.22 -8.49
CA GLN A 79 12.81 0.31 -8.44
C GLN A 79 11.85 -0.70 -7.80
N GLU A 80 11.94 -1.97 -8.18
CA GLU A 80 11.12 -3.04 -7.56
C GLU A 80 11.37 -3.17 -6.05
N ALA A 81 12.64 -3.06 -5.63
CA ALA A 81 12.96 -3.09 -4.20
C ALA A 81 12.35 -1.89 -3.45
N LYS A 82 12.41 -0.68 -4.04
CA LYS A 82 11.78 0.53 -3.49
C LYS A 82 10.27 0.37 -3.38
N ASP A 83 9.61 -0.08 -4.43
CA ASP A 83 8.16 -0.28 -4.45
C ASP A 83 7.72 -1.30 -3.39
N ALA A 84 8.47 -2.41 -3.26
CA ALA A 84 8.22 -3.41 -2.23
C ALA A 84 8.41 -2.84 -0.81
N LYS A 85 9.48 -2.07 -0.57
CA LYS A 85 9.75 -1.45 0.72
C LYS A 85 8.73 -0.38 1.10
N ILE A 86 8.26 0.42 0.15
CA ILE A 86 7.17 1.39 0.36
C ILE A 86 5.88 0.67 0.72
N LYS A 87 5.59 -0.46 0.10
CA LYS A 87 4.42 -1.27 0.45
C LYS A 87 4.51 -1.87 1.86
N GLU A 88 5.70 -2.32 2.30
CA GLU A 88 5.92 -2.74 3.68
C GLU A 88 5.67 -1.58 4.67
N LEU A 89 6.16 -0.39 4.35
CA LEU A 89 5.94 0.84 5.11
C LEU A 89 4.45 1.21 5.19
N GLU A 90 3.70 1.08 4.08
CA GLU A 90 2.25 1.31 4.07
C GLU A 90 1.52 0.36 5.03
N ILE A 91 1.83 -0.94 4.95
CA ILE A 91 1.27 -1.96 5.85
C ILE A 91 1.59 -1.63 7.31
N PHE A 92 2.82 -1.23 7.61
CA PHE A 92 3.21 -0.83 8.96
C PHE A 92 2.47 0.42 9.42
N HIS A 93 2.36 1.45 8.56
CA HIS A 93 1.64 2.69 8.88
C HIS A 93 0.15 2.47 9.15
N GLU A 94 -0.45 1.48 8.49
CA GLU A 94 -1.85 1.08 8.70
C GLU A 94 -2.04 0.09 9.86
N SER A 95 -0.95 -0.43 10.43
CA SER A 95 -0.99 -1.42 11.50
C SER A 95 -1.39 -0.82 12.85
N ASP A 96 -1.86 -1.67 13.74
CA ASP A 96 -2.17 -1.32 15.13
C ASP A 96 -0.96 -0.74 15.85
N SER A 97 0.25 -1.22 15.57
CA SER A 97 1.50 -0.69 16.18
C SER A 97 1.67 0.81 15.96
N ALA A 98 1.26 1.34 14.80
CA ALA A 98 1.36 2.75 14.48
C ALA A 98 0.10 3.57 14.86
N ARG A 99 -1.00 2.91 15.23
CA ARG A 99 -2.32 3.54 15.39
C ARG A 99 -3.02 3.29 16.72
N ILE A 100 -2.42 2.53 17.63
CA ILE A 100 -3.04 2.28 18.93
C ILE A 100 -2.70 3.38 19.93
N LEU A 101 -3.74 3.84 20.64
CA LEU A 101 -3.66 4.61 21.87
C LEU A 101 -4.19 3.75 23.01
N THR A 102 -3.39 3.50 24.03
CA THR A 102 -3.80 2.78 25.23
C THR A 102 -4.27 3.77 26.29
N ILE A 103 -5.45 3.55 26.83
CA ILE A 103 -6.05 4.38 27.87
C ILE A 103 -6.01 3.63 29.20
N ASN A 104 -5.50 4.28 30.25
CA ASN A 104 -5.39 3.74 31.62
C ASN A 104 -4.75 2.34 31.65
N GLU A 105 -3.72 2.11 30.81
CA GLU A 105 -2.96 0.86 30.70
C GLU A 105 -3.79 -0.39 30.33
N LYS A 106 -5.08 -0.25 30.02
CA LYS A 106 -6.02 -1.37 29.83
C LYS A 106 -6.73 -1.36 28.49
N PHE A 107 -7.11 -0.20 28.01
CA PHE A 107 -8.03 -0.08 26.87
C PHE A 107 -7.31 0.45 25.64
N GLN A 108 -7.42 -0.28 24.56
CA GLN A 108 -6.78 0.09 23.30
C GLN A 108 -7.79 0.68 22.34
N VAL A 109 -7.50 1.87 21.85
CA VAL A 109 -8.31 2.58 20.86
C VAL A 109 -7.50 2.75 19.59
N ASN A 110 -8.04 2.28 18.46
CA ASN A 110 -7.45 2.56 17.16
C ASN A 110 -7.72 4.01 16.78
N THR A 111 -6.66 4.74 16.47
CA THR A 111 -6.70 6.17 16.13
C THR A 111 -7.05 6.42 14.66
N ASN A 112 -7.81 5.54 13.99
CA ASN A 112 -8.25 5.77 12.61
C ASN A 112 -9.05 7.07 12.53
N TYR A 113 -8.41 8.07 11.95
CA TYR A 113 -8.68 9.48 12.18
C TYR A 113 -9.99 10.00 11.56
N GLU A 114 -10.45 9.49 10.43
CA GLU A 114 -11.59 10.12 9.74
C GLU A 114 -12.91 9.96 10.49
N THR A 115 -13.21 8.76 10.94
CA THR A 115 -14.45 8.45 11.68
C THR A 115 -14.40 9.05 13.07
N THR A 116 -13.26 8.93 13.76
CA THR A 116 -13.07 9.40 15.12
C THR A 116 -13.10 10.94 15.23
N ARG A 117 -12.55 11.63 14.25
CA ARG A 117 -12.47 13.13 14.27
C ARG A 117 -13.83 13.80 14.19
N LYS A 118 -14.68 13.36 13.26
CA LYS A 118 -16.02 13.95 13.09
C LYS A 118 -16.82 13.79 14.37
N TRP A 119 -16.80 12.59 14.91
CA TRP A 119 -17.51 12.24 16.10
C TRP A 119 -17.03 12.99 17.35
N PHE A 120 -15.70 13.16 17.56
CA PHE A 120 -15.18 14.00 18.65
C PHE A 120 -15.65 15.45 18.57
N ASN A 121 -15.74 16.03 17.38
CA ASN A 121 -16.19 17.40 17.23
C ASN A 121 -17.66 17.54 17.62
N GLU A 122 -18.50 16.63 17.16
CA GLU A 122 -19.93 16.62 17.46
C GLU A 122 -20.16 16.50 18.98
N ILE A 123 -19.54 15.54 19.66
CA ILE A 123 -19.69 15.36 21.11
C ILE A 123 -19.16 16.58 21.90
N ILE A 124 -18.00 17.09 21.53
CA ILE A 124 -17.44 18.27 22.20
C ILE A 124 -18.37 19.49 22.08
N ASP A 125 -18.98 19.67 20.92
CA ASP A 125 -19.90 20.80 20.71
C ASP A 125 -21.23 20.57 21.45
N ASP A 126 -21.73 19.34 21.52
CA ASP A 126 -22.93 18.98 22.29
C ASP A 126 -22.71 19.21 23.79
N LEU A 127 -21.57 18.78 24.35
CA LEU A 127 -21.26 19.03 25.76
C LEU A 127 -21.10 20.51 26.10
N LYS A 128 -20.55 21.32 25.18
CA LYS A 128 -20.49 22.77 25.34
C LYS A 128 -21.89 23.37 25.38
N ASN A 129 -22.76 22.96 24.49
CA ASN A 129 -24.13 23.41 24.42
C ASN A 129 -24.92 23.01 25.67
N GLU A 130 -24.78 21.77 26.15
CA GLU A 130 -25.39 21.30 27.38
C GLU A 130 -24.93 22.11 28.59
N ALA A 131 -23.61 22.31 28.73
CA ALA A 131 -23.07 23.13 29.82
C ALA A 131 -23.59 24.58 29.77
N TYR A 132 -23.72 25.16 28.59
CA TYR A 132 -24.26 26.52 28.39
C TYR A 132 -25.75 26.59 28.78
N VAL A 133 -26.57 25.63 28.31
CA VAL A 133 -28.02 25.63 28.55
C VAL A 133 -28.36 25.37 30.01
N THR A 134 -27.63 24.45 30.66
CA THR A 134 -27.85 24.06 32.05
C THR A 134 -27.16 25.00 33.06
N GLY A 135 -26.26 25.86 32.63
CA GLY A 135 -25.44 26.69 33.50
C GLY A 135 -24.44 25.90 34.34
N THR A 136 -24.13 24.64 33.93
CA THR A 136 -23.20 23.75 34.64
C THR A 136 -21.77 23.98 34.22
N SER A 137 -20.80 23.49 35.03
CA SER A 137 -19.38 23.55 34.68
C SER A 137 -19.06 22.52 33.61
N TYR A 138 -18.19 22.87 32.66
CA TYR A 138 -17.60 21.93 31.68
C TYR A 138 -16.89 20.74 32.33
N LYS A 139 -16.56 20.80 33.62
CA LYS A 139 -15.94 19.70 34.37
C LYS A 139 -16.95 18.70 34.92
N THR A 140 -18.22 19.06 34.95
CA THR A 140 -19.29 18.22 35.53
C THR A 140 -20.22 17.62 34.49
N VAL A 141 -20.23 18.17 33.29
CA VAL A 141 -20.94 17.56 32.15
C VAL A 141 -20.06 16.45 31.56
N THR A 142 -20.58 15.25 31.46
CA THR A 142 -19.84 14.09 31.00
C THR A 142 -20.55 13.40 29.85
N PHE A 143 -19.78 12.75 29.02
CA PHE A 143 -20.23 11.82 27.98
C PHE A 143 -19.70 10.42 28.29
N ASP A 144 -20.59 9.43 28.31
CA ASP A 144 -20.19 8.04 28.49
C ASP A 144 -19.61 7.49 27.20
N TRP A 145 -18.31 7.25 27.22
CA TRP A 145 -17.57 6.71 26.08
C TRP A 145 -17.42 5.18 26.20
N GLU A 146 -17.88 4.45 25.18
CA GLU A 146 -17.64 3.01 25.10
C GLU A 146 -16.22 2.75 24.58
N ILE A 147 -15.33 2.28 25.46
CA ILE A 147 -13.93 1.98 25.15
C ILE A 147 -13.71 0.52 24.73
N SER A 148 -14.62 -0.36 25.09
CA SER A 148 -14.75 -1.73 24.60
C SER A 148 -16.18 -2.21 24.83
N THR A 149 -16.58 -3.29 24.16
CA THR A 149 -17.96 -3.81 24.26
C THR A 149 -18.44 -3.91 25.69
N GLY A 150 -19.41 -3.07 26.04
CA GLY A 150 -20.04 -3.03 27.36
C GLY A 150 -19.22 -2.35 28.47
N VAL A 151 -18.07 -1.72 28.12
CA VAL A 151 -17.25 -0.97 29.08
C VAL A 151 -17.29 0.52 28.72
N TRP A 152 -17.95 1.28 29.60
CA TRP A 152 -18.18 2.70 29.44
C TRP A 152 -17.37 3.50 30.46
N ILE A 153 -16.78 4.62 30.03
CA ILE A 153 -16.12 5.59 30.92
C ILE A 153 -16.74 6.96 30.75
N PRO A 154 -17.12 7.65 31.85
CA PRO A 154 -17.59 9.01 31.77
C PRO A 154 -16.40 9.96 31.56
N LEU A 155 -16.39 10.68 30.44
CA LEU A 155 -15.39 11.69 30.12
C LEU A 155 -16.01 13.07 30.13
N ASN A 156 -15.44 14.00 30.89
CA ASN A 156 -15.82 15.42 30.81
C ASN A 156 -15.21 16.10 29.59
N LEU A 157 -15.60 17.32 29.30
CA LEU A 157 -15.15 18.07 28.14
C LEU A 157 -13.62 18.21 28.08
N GLU A 158 -12.96 18.41 29.22
CA GLU A 158 -11.50 18.55 29.28
C GLU A 158 -10.81 17.23 28.91
N GLN A 159 -11.27 16.11 29.45
CA GLN A 159 -10.77 14.78 29.16
C GLN A 159 -11.01 14.37 27.69
N LEU A 160 -12.17 14.71 27.12
CA LEU A 160 -12.45 14.51 25.69
C LEU A 160 -11.54 15.35 24.80
N CYS A 161 -11.23 16.60 25.19
CA CYS A 161 -10.27 17.41 24.46
C CYS A 161 -8.84 16.84 24.54
N GLN A 162 -8.42 16.30 25.68
CA GLN A 162 -7.14 15.62 25.85
C GLN A 162 -7.07 14.35 24.98
N PHE A 163 -8.11 13.54 24.98
CA PHE A 163 -8.21 12.36 24.14
C PHE A 163 -8.12 12.71 22.65
N LYS A 164 -8.93 13.66 22.20
CA LYS A 164 -8.88 14.15 20.82
C LYS A 164 -7.48 14.65 20.43
N TYR A 165 -6.82 15.39 21.33
CA TYR A 165 -5.47 15.88 21.08
C TYR A 165 -4.45 14.74 20.97
N ALA A 166 -4.53 13.71 21.82
CA ALA A 166 -3.66 12.54 21.78
C ALA A 166 -3.82 11.81 20.43
N VAL A 167 -5.05 11.51 20.01
CA VAL A 167 -5.36 10.90 18.71
C VAL A 167 -4.79 11.73 17.55
N PHE A 168 -5.04 13.05 17.58
CA PHE A 168 -4.52 13.95 16.55
C PHE A 168 -3.00 13.98 16.50
N ASN A 169 -2.33 13.99 17.66
CA ASN A 169 -0.87 14.04 17.73
C ASN A 169 -0.22 12.78 17.17
N ILE A 170 -0.77 11.62 17.51
CA ILE A 170 -0.30 10.33 16.97
C ILE A 170 -0.45 10.34 15.44
N THR A 171 -1.65 10.61 14.96
CA THR A 171 -1.94 10.59 13.51
C THR A 171 -1.06 11.57 12.74
N LYS A 172 -0.95 12.82 13.23
CA LYS A 172 -0.13 13.87 12.61
C LYS A 172 1.35 13.49 12.56
N THR A 173 1.88 13.00 13.68
CA THR A 173 3.30 12.65 13.79
C THR A 173 3.62 11.44 12.92
N ASN A 174 2.83 10.38 13.02
CA ASN A 174 3.06 9.15 12.26
C ASN A 174 2.87 9.37 10.75
N PHE A 175 1.91 10.19 10.33
CA PHE A 175 1.77 10.57 8.93
C PHE A 175 2.97 11.39 8.41
N LYS A 176 3.53 12.28 9.24
CA LYS A 176 4.74 13.02 8.89
C LYS A 176 5.93 12.07 8.71
N GLN A 177 6.08 11.08 9.61
CA GLN A 177 7.14 10.06 9.50
C GLN A 177 6.94 9.18 8.27
N TYR A 178 5.74 8.69 8.03
CA TYR A 178 5.40 7.94 6.82
C TYR A 178 5.90 8.64 5.55
N ARG A 179 5.57 9.93 5.39
CA ARG A 179 6.02 10.70 4.22
C ARG A 179 7.54 10.93 4.19
N ALA A 180 8.18 11.06 5.34
CA ALA A 180 9.63 11.20 5.42
C ALA A 180 10.34 9.92 5.00
N HIS A 181 9.84 8.75 5.42
CA HIS A 181 10.36 7.45 5.03
C HIS A 181 10.19 7.15 3.54
N ILE A 182 9.04 7.47 2.93
CA ILE A 182 8.87 7.36 1.46
C ILE A 182 9.99 8.12 0.75
N LYS A 183 10.21 9.39 1.09
CA LYS A 183 11.27 10.20 0.46
C LYS A 183 12.67 9.64 0.70
N ALA A 184 12.93 9.10 1.88
CA ALA A 184 14.20 8.49 2.19
C ALA A 184 14.44 7.22 1.36
N ILE A 185 13.44 6.34 1.25
CA ILE A 185 13.51 5.13 0.42
C ILE A 185 13.70 5.50 -1.05
N GLU A 186 12.96 6.47 -1.57
CA GLU A 186 13.11 6.97 -2.95
C GLU A 186 14.51 7.49 -3.26
N ALA A 187 15.19 8.07 -2.27
CA ALA A 187 16.53 8.62 -2.41
C ALA A 187 17.66 7.57 -2.36
N LEU A 188 17.39 6.33 -1.93
CA LEU A 188 18.39 5.27 -1.87
C LEU A 188 18.83 4.86 -3.26
N SER A 189 20.11 4.48 -3.40
CA SER A 189 20.73 4.19 -4.69
C SER A 189 21.14 2.73 -4.88
N SER A 190 20.97 1.88 -3.88
CA SER A 190 21.27 0.45 -3.98
C SER A 190 20.12 -0.42 -3.44
N VAL A 191 19.98 -1.62 -3.98
CA VAL A 191 19.01 -2.62 -3.50
C VAL A 191 19.31 -3.04 -2.05
N GLU A 192 20.59 -3.12 -1.70
CA GLU A 192 21.02 -3.50 -0.35
C GLU A 192 20.58 -2.45 0.69
N ASP A 193 20.80 -1.16 0.41
CA ASP A 193 20.37 -0.07 1.30
C ASP A 193 18.84 -0.04 1.45
N VAL A 194 18.10 -0.27 0.35
CA VAL A 194 16.63 -0.35 0.39
C VAL A 194 16.15 -1.50 1.28
N ASN A 195 16.73 -2.70 1.10
CA ASN A 195 16.32 -3.87 1.87
C ASN A 195 16.64 -3.74 3.36
N SER A 196 17.76 -3.11 3.71
CA SER A 196 18.18 -2.89 5.09
C SER A 196 17.54 -1.66 5.75
N TYR A 197 16.79 -0.86 5.01
CA TYR A 197 16.20 0.37 5.53
C TYR A 197 15.16 0.10 6.62
N ASP A 198 15.39 0.64 7.83
CA ASP A 198 14.46 0.57 8.96
C ASP A 198 13.52 1.79 8.97
N PHE A 199 12.27 1.57 8.64
CA PHE A 199 11.22 2.59 8.61
C PHE A 199 10.42 2.67 9.92
N THR A 200 10.76 1.92 10.95
CA THR A 200 10.03 1.98 12.24
C THR A 200 10.43 3.19 13.07
N GLN A 201 11.56 3.80 12.75
CA GLN A 201 12.14 4.91 13.49
C GLN A 201 11.30 6.20 13.38
N GLY A 202 11.18 6.91 14.51
CA GLY A 202 10.49 8.20 14.58
C GLY A 202 8.97 8.15 14.63
N TYR A 203 8.36 6.97 14.52
CA TYR A 203 6.93 6.80 14.81
C TYR A 203 6.67 6.91 16.31
N LEU A 204 5.50 7.47 16.64
CA LEU A 204 4.96 7.37 17.97
C LEU A 204 4.30 6.00 18.13
N LEU A 205 4.95 5.13 18.89
CA LEU A 205 4.48 3.80 19.24
C LEU A 205 4.19 3.76 20.74
N ASP A 206 3.42 2.78 21.21
CA ASP A 206 3.12 2.56 22.63
C ASP A 206 2.51 3.81 23.33
N ASN A 207 1.63 4.50 22.62
CA ASN A 207 1.03 5.73 23.12
C ASN A 207 0.10 5.43 24.29
N GLN A 208 0.26 6.21 25.38
CA GLN A 208 -0.51 6.07 26.62
C GLN A 208 -1.27 7.37 26.91
N LEU A 209 -2.49 7.22 27.42
CA LEU A 209 -3.28 8.33 27.96
C LEU A 209 -3.92 7.87 29.28
N THR A 210 -3.72 8.61 30.33
CA THR A 210 -4.31 8.29 31.64
C THR A 210 -5.35 9.35 32.01
N PHE A 211 -6.52 8.89 32.39
CA PHE A 211 -7.57 9.70 32.98
C PHE A 211 -7.74 9.35 34.46
N ASP A 212 -7.94 10.36 35.30
CA ASP A 212 -8.43 10.19 36.65
C ASP A 212 -9.94 9.91 36.56
N LEU A 213 -10.29 8.63 36.75
CA LEU A 213 -11.68 8.12 36.65
C LEU A 213 -12.31 7.99 38.01
#